data_67269dcdce06f6daa392299df169923b
#
_entry.id   67269dcdce06f6daa392299df169923b
#
_cell.length_a   1.000
_cell.length_b   1.000
_cell.length_c   1.000
_cell.angle_alpha   90.00
_cell.angle_beta   90.00
_cell.angle_gamma   90.00
#
_symmetry.space_group_name_H-M   'P 1'
#
loop_
_entity.id
_entity.type
_entity.pdbx_description
1 polymer ?
#
loop_
_entity_poly.entity_id
_entity_poly.type
_entity_poly.pdbx_seq_one_letter_code
_entity_poly.pdbx_strand_id
1 'polypeptide(L)'
;MALSPTEIVAAILDNPTDLDHVRSLVTDEVTYVSLNYDNPDLKRIMPWCGTSKGPESIVKTFVDVGRYWEKQAFAVEALFGSGEHVAMFGRFTYKSIVLGKVVTSPFAIFARVADGRCTYLQFMEDTFATGTSFRSGGSWTFQSNPSGEVITI
;
A
#
# COMPACT_ATOMS: atom_id res chain seq x y z
N MET A 1 24.35 -13.87 -8.38
CA MET A 1 23.55 -13.47 -9.54
C MET A 1 22.68 -12.28 -9.20
N ALA A 2 22.49 -11.39 -10.17
CA ALA A 2 21.61 -10.25 -10.00
C ALA A 2 20.13 -10.71 -9.93
N LEU A 3 19.35 -10.07 -9.09
CA LEU A 3 17.91 -10.30 -9.00
C LEU A 3 17.21 -9.76 -10.26
N SER A 4 16.21 -10.47 -10.74
CA SER A 4 15.29 -9.98 -11.77
C SER A 4 14.38 -8.87 -11.21
N PRO A 5 13.74 -8.05 -12.06
CA PRO A 5 12.82 -7.03 -11.61
C PRO A 5 11.71 -7.55 -10.68
N THR A 6 11.13 -8.71 -10.97
CA THR A 6 10.11 -9.32 -10.12
C THR A 6 10.67 -9.78 -8.77
N GLU A 7 11.87 -10.34 -8.76
CA GLU A 7 12.53 -10.75 -7.52
C GLU A 7 12.88 -9.54 -6.63
N ILE A 8 13.26 -8.41 -7.22
CA ILE A 8 13.51 -7.17 -6.47
C ILE A 8 12.25 -6.69 -5.76
N VAL A 9 11.12 -6.66 -6.46
CA VAL A 9 9.85 -6.22 -5.85
C VAL A 9 9.41 -7.19 -4.74
N ALA A 10 9.52 -8.49 -4.97
CA ALA A 10 9.25 -9.50 -3.94
C ALA A 10 10.17 -9.30 -2.72
N ALA A 11 11.47 -9.09 -2.95
CA ALA A 11 12.44 -8.90 -1.88
C ALA A 11 12.16 -7.64 -1.02
N ILE A 12 11.66 -6.55 -1.63
CA ILE A 12 11.25 -5.35 -0.86
C ILE A 12 10.18 -5.73 0.17
N LEU A 13 9.20 -6.53 -0.22
CA LEU A 13 8.09 -6.93 0.64
C LEU A 13 8.46 -7.99 1.68
N ASP A 14 9.55 -8.73 1.48
CA ASP A 14 10.00 -9.74 2.44
C ASP A 14 10.47 -9.14 3.76
N ASN A 15 11.06 -7.95 3.73
CA ASN A 15 11.52 -7.26 4.93
C ASN A 15 11.45 -5.72 4.76
N PRO A 16 10.23 -5.17 4.63
CA PRO A 16 10.03 -3.77 4.26
C PRO A 16 10.28 -2.78 5.40
N THR A 17 10.52 -3.24 6.61
CA THR A 17 10.80 -2.40 7.78
C THR A 17 12.30 -2.27 8.09
N ASP A 18 13.14 -3.00 7.37
CA ASP A 18 14.59 -2.91 7.49
C ASP A 18 15.14 -1.92 6.46
N LEU A 19 15.68 -0.81 6.93
CA LEU A 19 16.15 0.27 6.06
C LEU A 19 17.35 -0.13 5.19
N ASP A 20 18.31 -0.88 5.73
CA ASP A 20 19.48 -1.31 4.98
C ASP A 20 19.07 -2.31 3.89
N HIS A 21 18.14 -3.20 4.21
CA HIS A 21 17.56 -4.12 3.24
C HIS A 21 16.86 -3.37 2.10
N VAL A 22 15.96 -2.45 2.42
CA VAL A 22 15.24 -1.66 1.42
C VAL A 22 16.21 -0.82 0.58
N ARG A 23 17.18 -0.16 1.19
CA ARG A 23 18.20 0.62 0.48
C ARG A 23 19.00 -0.20 -0.53
N SER A 24 19.21 -1.46 -0.26
CA SER A 24 19.93 -2.35 -1.19
C SER A 24 19.13 -2.64 -2.46
N LEU A 25 17.82 -2.45 -2.45
CA LEU A 25 16.88 -2.83 -3.51
C LEU A 25 16.30 -1.66 -4.30
N VAL A 26 16.37 -0.44 -3.76
CA VAL A 26 15.78 0.74 -4.38
C VAL A 26 16.84 1.81 -4.64
N THR A 27 16.52 2.78 -5.49
CA THR A 27 17.37 3.98 -5.67
C THR A 27 17.16 4.96 -4.52
N ASP A 28 18.15 5.84 -4.28
CA ASP A 28 18.04 6.88 -3.26
C ASP A 28 16.87 7.85 -3.52
N GLU A 29 16.49 8.02 -4.78
CA GLU A 29 15.40 8.90 -5.23
C GLU A 29 14.13 8.13 -5.60
N VAL A 30 13.97 6.89 -5.14
CA VAL A 30 12.77 6.09 -5.44
C VAL A 30 11.51 6.89 -5.14
N THR A 31 10.58 6.91 -6.10
CA THR A 31 9.25 7.47 -5.86
C THR A 31 8.36 6.39 -5.28
N TYR A 32 7.75 6.69 -4.14
CA TYR A 32 6.80 5.78 -3.51
C TYR A 32 5.42 6.41 -3.46
N VAL A 33 4.44 5.72 -4.03
CA VAL A 33 3.03 6.10 -3.98
C VAL A 33 2.30 5.09 -3.09
N SER A 34 1.79 5.57 -1.98
CA SER A 34 1.00 4.76 -1.06
C SER A 34 -0.47 5.13 -1.19
N LEU A 35 -1.26 4.23 -1.71
CA LEU A 35 -2.71 4.23 -1.84
C LEU A 35 -3.28 5.28 -2.81
N ASN A 36 -2.71 6.45 -2.89
CA ASN A 36 -3.11 7.55 -3.77
C ASN A 36 -1.95 8.52 -3.96
N TYR A 37 -2.11 9.45 -4.90
CA TYR A 37 -1.08 10.49 -5.12
C TYR A 37 -1.13 11.57 -4.05
N ASP A 38 -2.33 12.04 -3.71
CA ASP A 38 -2.57 13.03 -2.67
C ASP A 38 -4.05 13.00 -2.27
N ASN A 39 -4.34 12.66 -1.03
CA ASN A 39 -5.68 12.69 -0.45
C ASN A 39 -5.56 13.15 1.01
N PRO A 40 -5.75 14.45 1.28
CA PRO A 40 -5.57 15.01 2.62
C PRO A 40 -6.48 14.38 3.68
N ASP A 41 -7.70 14.02 3.33
CA ASP A 41 -8.65 13.42 4.27
C ASP A 41 -8.23 11.99 4.63
N LEU A 42 -7.85 11.20 3.63
CA LEU A 42 -7.37 9.84 3.89
C LEU A 42 -6.07 9.86 4.70
N LYS A 43 -5.19 10.83 4.46
CA LYS A 43 -3.92 10.99 5.19
C LYS A 43 -4.12 11.26 6.68
N ARG A 44 -5.24 11.82 7.09
CA ARG A 44 -5.58 12.00 8.51
C ARG A 44 -5.92 10.68 9.20
N ILE A 45 -6.37 9.69 8.44
CA ILE A 45 -6.75 8.36 8.94
C ILE A 45 -5.58 7.38 8.78
N MET A 46 -4.91 7.44 7.64
CA MET A 46 -3.76 6.61 7.27
C MET A 46 -2.58 7.52 6.90
N PRO A 47 -1.75 7.91 7.89
CA PRO A 47 -0.71 8.93 7.68
C PRO A 47 0.35 8.57 6.62
N TRP A 48 0.45 7.30 6.26
CA TRP A 48 1.38 6.82 5.23
C TRP A 48 0.90 7.05 3.79
N CYS A 49 -0.34 7.55 3.58
CA CYS A 49 -0.87 7.80 2.24
C CYS A 49 -0.15 8.94 1.53
N GLY A 50 -0.14 8.86 0.20
CA GLY A 50 0.36 9.91 -0.67
C GLY A 50 1.66 9.55 -1.37
N THR A 51 2.22 10.53 -2.06
CA THR A 51 3.47 10.39 -2.80
C THR A 51 4.65 10.88 -1.96
N SER A 52 5.71 10.10 -1.91
CA SER A 52 6.93 10.41 -1.16
C SER A 52 8.16 9.90 -1.92
N LYS A 53 9.33 10.24 -1.43
CA LYS A 53 10.61 9.86 -2.02
C LYS A 53 11.56 9.26 -1.00
N GLY A 54 12.40 8.38 -1.50
CA GLY A 54 13.48 7.77 -0.74
C GLY A 54 13.09 6.48 -0.04
N PRO A 55 14.08 5.61 0.24
CA PRO A 55 13.85 4.33 0.91
C PRO A 55 13.24 4.48 2.30
N GLU A 56 13.54 5.56 3.02
CA GLU A 56 12.99 5.84 4.35
C GLU A 56 11.47 5.95 4.34
N SER A 57 10.89 6.48 3.24
CA SER A 57 9.44 6.62 3.11
C SER A 57 8.73 5.27 3.00
N ILE A 58 9.35 4.31 2.33
CA ILE A 58 8.85 2.94 2.24
C ILE A 58 8.89 2.28 3.63
N VAL A 59 10.03 2.31 4.27
CA VAL A 59 10.22 1.73 5.60
C VAL A 59 9.24 2.32 6.61
N LYS A 60 9.13 3.65 6.64
CA LYS A 60 8.21 4.34 7.55
C LYS A 60 6.77 3.90 7.34
N THR A 61 6.34 3.72 6.09
CA THR A 61 4.99 3.24 5.78
C THR A 61 4.72 1.90 6.44
N PHE A 62 5.58 0.92 6.23
CA PHE A 62 5.36 -0.43 6.76
C PHE A 62 5.48 -0.50 8.29
N VAL A 63 6.34 0.33 8.87
CA VAL A 63 6.39 0.50 10.34
C VAL A 63 5.08 1.07 10.87
N ASP A 64 4.57 2.14 10.25
CA ASP A 64 3.31 2.78 10.67
C ASP A 64 2.11 1.85 10.47
N VAL A 65 2.05 1.12 9.36
CA VAL A 65 1.00 0.11 9.11
C VAL A 65 0.97 -0.91 10.24
N GLY A 66 2.11 -1.41 10.69
CA GLY A 66 2.21 -2.36 11.81
C GLY A 66 1.86 -1.75 13.18
N ARG A 67 1.84 -0.42 13.31
CA ARG A 67 1.39 0.27 14.52
C ARG A 67 -0.12 0.46 14.57
N TYR A 68 -0.78 0.53 13.41
CA TYR A 68 -2.22 0.77 13.28
C TYR A 68 -3.02 -0.52 13.15
N TRP A 69 -2.42 -1.53 12.51
CA TRP A 69 -3.04 -2.83 12.27
C TRP A 69 -2.16 -3.99 12.74
N GLU A 70 -2.82 -5.04 13.17
CA GLU A 70 -2.22 -6.36 13.36
C GLU A 70 -2.44 -7.17 12.07
N LYS A 71 -1.38 -7.65 11.46
CA LYS A 71 -1.44 -8.48 10.28
C LYS A 71 -1.99 -9.87 10.61
N GLN A 72 -3.11 -10.26 10.00
CA GLN A 72 -3.70 -11.58 10.12
C GLN A 72 -3.27 -12.50 8.98
N ALA A 73 -3.23 -11.98 7.75
CA ALA A 73 -2.84 -12.71 6.57
C ALA A 73 -2.33 -11.76 5.50
N PHE A 74 -1.40 -12.23 4.67
CA PHE A 74 -0.89 -11.53 3.50
C PHE A 74 -0.52 -12.58 2.44
N ALA A 75 -1.15 -12.53 1.27
CA ALA A 75 -0.93 -13.50 0.21
C ALA A 75 -0.70 -12.81 -1.12
N VAL A 76 0.37 -13.21 -1.81
CA VAL A 76 0.63 -12.82 -3.21
C VAL A 76 -0.03 -13.85 -4.12
N GLU A 77 -0.91 -13.40 -5.00
CA GLU A 77 -1.65 -14.27 -5.93
C GLU A 77 -1.03 -14.28 -7.33
N ALA A 78 -0.43 -13.16 -7.76
CA ALA A 78 0.23 -13.06 -9.05
C ALA A 78 1.40 -12.08 -8.97
N LEU A 79 2.49 -12.43 -9.63
CA LEU A 79 3.69 -11.60 -9.76
C LEU A 79 4.26 -11.82 -11.16
N PHE A 80 4.33 -10.76 -11.95
CA PHE A 80 4.86 -10.84 -13.31
C PHE A 80 5.42 -9.49 -13.73
N GLY A 81 6.18 -9.49 -14.83
CA GLY A 81 6.78 -8.27 -15.34
C GLY A 81 7.09 -8.34 -16.82
N SER A 82 7.36 -7.17 -17.40
CA SER A 82 7.80 -7.01 -18.76
C SER A 82 8.78 -5.84 -18.82
N GLY A 83 10.02 -6.10 -19.27
CA GLY A 83 11.07 -5.09 -19.24
C GLY A 83 11.30 -4.56 -17.82
N GLU A 84 11.20 -3.25 -17.66
CA GLU A 84 11.38 -2.59 -16.36
C GLU A 84 10.13 -2.59 -15.49
N HIS A 85 8.97 -2.99 -16.04
CA HIS A 85 7.69 -2.92 -15.35
C HIS A 85 7.38 -4.21 -14.60
N VAL A 86 6.89 -4.07 -13.38
CA VAL A 86 6.48 -5.20 -12.52
C VAL A 86 5.08 -4.94 -12.00
N ALA A 87 4.26 -5.98 -12.00
CA ALA A 87 2.93 -5.99 -11.40
C ALA A 87 2.82 -7.12 -10.40
N MET A 88 2.22 -6.82 -9.25
CA MET A 88 1.91 -7.81 -8.22
C MET A 88 0.47 -7.62 -7.78
N PHE A 89 -0.25 -8.72 -7.61
CA PHE A 89 -1.61 -8.73 -7.09
C PHE A 89 -1.71 -9.72 -5.93
N GLY A 90 -2.51 -9.35 -4.95
CA GLY A 90 -2.73 -10.22 -3.81
C GLY A 90 -3.85 -9.73 -2.93
N ARG A 91 -3.87 -10.20 -1.70
CA ARG A 91 -4.84 -9.80 -0.68
C ARG A 91 -4.19 -9.84 0.69
N PHE A 92 -4.72 -9.04 1.59
CA PHE A 92 -4.35 -9.09 2.99
C PHE A 92 -5.58 -9.00 3.89
N THR A 93 -5.42 -9.48 5.12
CA THR A 93 -6.40 -9.33 6.18
C THR A 93 -5.70 -8.69 7.37
N TYR A 94 -6.22 -7.55 7.82
CA TYR A 94 -5.68 -6.78 8.93
C TYR A 94 -6.77 -6.55 9.98
N LYS A 95 -6.33 -6.43 11.23
CA LYS A 95 -7.20 -6.09 12.36
C LYS A 95 -6.73 -4.78 12.96
N SER A 96 -7.63 -3.78 13.01
CA SER A 96 -7.27 -2.49 13.59
C SER A 96 -6.98 -2.63 15.09
N ILE A 97 -5.89 -2.02 15.56
CA ILE A 97 -5.42 -2.14 16.94
C ILE A 97 -6.44 -1.53 17.91
N VAL A 98 -6.93 -0.33 17.60
CA VAL A 98 -7.79 0.44 18.51
C VAL A 98 -9.21 -0.12 18.56
N LEU A 99 -9.80 -0.47 17.41
CA LEU A 99 -11.20 -0.87 17.32
C LEU A 99 -11.40 -2.40 17.23
N GLY A 100 -10.35 -3.15 16.94
CA GLY A 100 -10.45 -4.60 16.78
C GLY A 100 -11.24 -5.02 15.52
N LYS A 101 -11.43 -4.12 14.56
CA LYS A 101 -12.16 -4.43 13.33
C LYS A 101 -11.24 -5.14 12.33
N VAL A 102 -11.75 -6.23 11.77
CA VAL A 102 -11.03 -7.01 10.75
C VAL A 102 -11.48 -6.56 9.37
N VAL A 103 -10.51 -6.34 8.48
CA VAL A 103 -10.74 -5.98 7.09
C VAL A 103 -9.89 -6.86 6.17
N THR A 104 -10.50 -7.32 5.09
CA THR A 104 -9.79 -7.98 3.99
C THR A 104 -9.86 -7.09 2.76
N SER A 105 -8.71 -6.85 2.14
CA SER A 105 -8.60 -6.00 0.95
C SER A 105 -7.75 -6.71 -0.10
N PRO A 106 -8.12 -6.60 -1.38
CA PRO A 106 -7.17 -6.85 -2.44
C PRO A 106 -6.08 -5.78 -2.41
N PHE A 107 -4.92 -6.10 -2.93
CA PHE A 107 -3.89 -5.11 -3.20
C PHE A 107 -3.28 -5.32 -4.58
N ALA A 108 -2.74 -4.25 -5.12
CA ALA A 108 -1.96 -4.26 -6.33
C ALA A 108 -0.70 -3.41 -6.14
N ILE A 109 0.41 -3.88 -6.71
CA ILE A 109 1.64 -3.11 -6.80
C ILE A 109 1.97 -2.92 -8.27
N PHE A 110 2.31 -1.68 -8.62
CA PHE A 110 2.99 -1.34 -9.86
C PHE A 110 4.38 -0.81 -9.52
N ALA A 111 5.40 -1.36 -10.15
CA ALA A 111 6.78 -0.93 -9.91
C ALA A 111 7.56 -0.80 -11.22
N ARG A 112 8.60 0.03 -11.18
CA ARG A 112 9.63 0.10 -12.21
C ARG A 112 10.97 -0.23 -11.60
N VAL A 113 11.70 -1.11 -12.28
CA VAL A 113 13.03 -1.54 -11.87
C VAL A 113 13.97 -1.30 -13.04
N ALA A 114 14.98 -0.47 -12.84
CA ALA A 114 16.01 -0.17 -13.82
C ALA A 114 17.39 -0.40 -13.20
N ASP A 115 18.30 -0.97 -13.98
CA ASP A 115 19.66 -1.23 -13.54
C ASP A 115 19.78 -1.96 -12.19
N GLY A 116 18.87 -2.92 -11.97
CA GLY A 116 18.88 -3.76 -10.77
C GLY A 116 18.35 -3.08 -9.51
N ARG A 117 17.67 -1.92 -9.63
CA ARG A 117 17.08 -1.21 -8.48
C ARG A 117 15.69 -0.69 -8.81
N CYS A 118 14.81 -0.73 -7.82
CA CYS A 118 13.47 -0.17 -7.93
C CYS A 118 13.55 1.38 -7.91
N THR A 119 12.96 2.00 -8.94
CA THR A 119 12.91 3.47 -9.10
C THR A 119 11.54 4.06 -8.79
N TYR A 120 10.51 3.22 -8.83
CA TYR A 120 9.13 3.59 -8.60
C TYR A 120 8.38 2.41 -7.99
N LEU A 121 7.65 2.66 -6.91
CA LEU A 121 6.83 1.67 -6.23
C LEU A 121 5.48 2.30 -5.88
N GLN A 122 4.40 1.68 -6.34
CA GLN A 122 3.04 2.12 -6.06
C GLN A 122 2.23 0.96 -5.47
N PHE A 123 1.69 1.16 -4.27
CA PHE A 123 0.86 0.19 -3.57
C PHE A 123 -0.60 0.71 -3.53
N MET A 124 -1.53 -0.12 -3.98
CA MET A 124 -2.96 0.20 -4.06
C MET A 124 -3.77 -0.83 -3.28
N GLU A 125 -4.81 -0.36 -2.62
CA GLU A 125 -5.75 -1.21 -1.89
C GLU A 125 -7.17 -0.64 -1.95
N ASP A 126 -8.15 -1.37 -1.45
CA ASP A 126 -9.52 -0.87 -1.26
C ASP A 126 -9.56 0.03 -0.01
N THR A 127 -9.28 1.32 -0.22
CA THR A 127 -9.21 2.28 0.88
C THR A 127 -10.56 2.58 1.51
N PHE A 128 -11.66 2.34 0.80
CA PHE A 128 -12.99 2.42 1.40
C PHE A 128 -13.16 1.35 2.49
N ALA A 129 -12.78 0.11 2.19
CA ALA A 129 -12.82 -0.98 3.17
C ALA A 129 -11.80 -0.80 4.29
N THR A 130 -10.55 -0.51 3.96
CA THR A 130 -9.48 -0.38 4.96
C THR A 130 -9.71 0.83 5.86
N GLY A 131 -10.23 1.94 5.31
CA GLY A 131 -10.63 3.12 6.08
C GLY A 131 -11.73 2.81 7.10
N THR A 132 -12.69 1.96 6.77
CA THR A 132 -13.76 1.59 7.71
C THR A 132 -13.26 0.81 8.92
N SER A 133 -12.10 0.18 8.84
CA SER A 133 -11.49 -0.49 10.00
C SER A 133 -11.13 0.48 11.13
N PHE A 134 -11.04 1.77 10.81
CA PHE A 134 -10.78 2.86 11.77
C PHE A 134 -12.00 3.71 12.09
N ARG A 135 -13.16 3.39 11.49
CA ARG A 135 -14.37 4.16 11.70
C ARG A 135 -15.06 3.70 12.99
N SER A 136 -15.23 4.63 13.93
CA SER A 136 -15.88 4.35 15.22
C SER A 136 -17.38 4.66 15.23
N GLY A 137 -17.88 5.43 14.25
CA GLY A 137 -19.29 5.81 14.19
C GLY A 137 -19.59 6.83 13.10
N GLY A 138 -20.80 7.41 13.17
CA GLY A 138 -21.27 8.39 12.20
C GLY A 138 -21.89 7.76 10.95
N SER A 139 -22.34 8.61 10.05
CA SER A 139 -22.91 8.22 8.76
C SER A 139 -22.37 9.10 7.63
N TRP A 140 -22.35 8.55 6.41
CA TRP A 140 -22.03 9.28 5.19
C TRP A 140 -23.27 9.37 4.32
N THR A 141 -23.46 10.51 3.68
CA THR A 141 -24.54 10.76 2.72
C THR A 141 -23.97 10.94 1.33
N PHE A 142 -24.50 10.18 0.38
CA PHE A 142 -24.08 10.18 -1.01
C PHE A 142 -25.26 10.44 -1.94
N GLN A 143 -24.99 11.07 -3.07
CA GLN A 143 -25.93 11.28 -4.16
C GLN A 143 -25.27 10.87 -5.48
N SER A 144 -24.95 9.60 -5.61
CA SER A 144 -24.26 9.03 -6.78
C SER A 144 -25.22 8.62 -7.89
N ASN A 145 -26.48 8.29 -7.55
CA ASN A 145 -27.48 7.92 -8.54
C ASN A 145 -27.83 9.13 -9.41
N PRO A 146 -27.85 9.03 -10.76
CA PRO A 146 -28.24 10.13 -11.64
C PRO A 146 -29.64 10.70 -11.36
N SER A 147 -30.53 9.93 -10.71
CA SER A 147 -31.84 10.43 -10.26
C SER A 147 -31.76 11.42 -9.08
N GLY A 148 -30.58 11.55 -8.45
CA GLY A 148 -30.39 12.37 -7.25
C GLY A 148 -30.86 11.69 -5.95
N GLU A 149 -31.11 10.38 -5.96
CA GLU A 149 -31.45 9.63 -4.75
C GLU A 149 -30.36 9.77 -3.69
N VAL A 150 -30.78 10.03 -2.45
CA VAL A 150 -29.88 10.14 -1.29
C VAL A 150 -29.67 8.78 -0.67
N ILE A 151 -28.40 8.39 -0.53
CA ILE A 151 -27.97 7.13 0.10
C ILE A 151 -27.16 7.47 1.35
N THR A 152 -27.50 6.85 2.45
CA THR A 152 -26.80 7.02 3.73
C THR A 152 -26.27 5.67 4.20
N ILE A 153 -24.98 5.63 4.57
CA ILE A 153 -24.31 4.45 5.13
C ILE A 153 -23.60 4.79 6.42
#